data_6edd1a175c13f8baf20f85dbb9f00ac4
#
_entry.id   6edd1a175c13f8baf20f85dbb9f00ac4
#
_cell.length_a   1.000
_cell.length_b   1.000
_cell.length_c   1.000
_cell.angle_alpha   90.00
_cell.angle_beta   90.00
_cell.angle_gamma   90.00
#
_symmetry.space_group_name_H-M   'P 1'
#
loop_
_entity.id
_entity.type
_entity.pdbx_description
1 polymer ?
#
loop_
_entity_poly.entity_id
_entity_poly.type
_entity_poly.pdbx_seq_one_letter_code
_entity_poly.pdbx_strand_id
1 'polypeptide(L)'
;MKFKKFGSTEQKVYDLVKPITDELGYFIWDISFEKEGALWYLRVFIDRDEGITINDCETVTRPVSDILDEHDPISQSYILEVGSAGLERELVKEEHFEVCIGDEVKVHFIRAVDGKKEIVGILSSYDKESISIADENGEQKQYLISDIAYVKLYMDFE
;
A
#
# COMPACT_ATOMS: atom_id res chain seq x y z
N MET A 1 9.80 1.72 -11.32
CA MET A 1 9.24 1.66 -9.95
C MET A 1 10.30 1.10 -9.01
N LYS A 2 10.28 1.54 -7.78
CA LYS A 2 11.12 0.96 -6.73
C LYS A 2 10.20 0.56 -5.58
N PHE A 3 10.51 -0.53 -4.91
CA PHE A 3 9.76 -0.91 -3.71
C PHE A 3 9.96 0.14 -2.63
N LYS A 4 8.84 0.59 -2.04
CA LYS A 4 8.87 1.55 -0.94
C LYS A 4 9.43 0.89 0.32
N LYS A 5 10.30 1.61 1.01
CA LYS A 5 10.77 1.26 2.35
C LYS A 5 10.49 2.43 3.27
N PHE A 6 10.12 2.13 4.50
CA PHE A 6 9.86 3.18 5.47
C PHE A 6 11.13 3.93 5.82
N GLY A 7 11.03 5.27 5.88
CA GLY A 7 12.03 6.09 6.52
C GLY A 7 11.94 5.96 8.04
N SER A 8 12.82 6.65 8.75
CA SER A 8 12.89 6.55 10.20
C SER A 8 11.59 6.97 10.90
N THR A 9 10.95 8.04 10.43
CA THR A 9 9.69 8.55 11.00
C THR A 9 8.56 7.54 10.81
N GLU A 10 8.38 7.07 9.59
CA GLU A 10 7.34 6.09 9.25
C GLU A 10 7.53 4.79 10.04
N GLN A 11 8.77 4.33 10.20
CA GLN A 11 9.07 3.12 10.96
C GLN A 11 8.73 3.28 12.45
N LYS A 12 9.06 4.42 13.04
CA LYS A 12 8.71 4.71 14.44
C LYS A 12 7.19 4.72 14.65
N VAL A 13 6.48 5.35 13.73
CA VAL A 13 5.01 5.37 13.75
C VAL A 13 4.45 3.96 13.60
N TYR A 14 4.96 3.19 12.65
CA TYR A 14 4.55 1.81 12.43
C TYR A 14 4.70 0.96 13.71
N ASP A 15 5.86 1.07 14.36
CA ASP A 15 6.15 0.28 15.57
C ASP A 15 5.20 0.65 16.73
N LEU A 16 4.79 1.91 16.82
CA LEU A 16 3.85 2.37 17.84
C LEU A 16 2.39 1.99 17.52
N VAL A 17 2.02 2.04 16.26
CA VAL A 17 0.63 1.86 15.80
C VAL A 17 0.26 0.39 15.62
N LYS A 18 1.21 -0.45 15.20
CA LYS A 18 0.95 -1.86 14.90
C LYS A 18 0.29 -2.62 16.04
N PRO A 19 0.73 -2.52 17.32
CA PRO A 19 0.04 -3.22 18.41
C PRO A 19 -1.43 -2.81 18.55
N ILE A 20 -1.76 -1.56 18.27
CA ILE A 20 -3.13 -1.06 18.35
C ILE A 20 -3.99 -1.64 17.23
N THR A 21 -3.51 -1.62 16.00
CA THR A 21 -4.27 -2.14 14.86
C THR A 21 -4.42 -3.65 14.96
N ASP A 22 -3.38 -4.37 15.39
CA ASP A 22 -3.43 -5.83 15.60
C ASP A 22 -4.51 -6.19 16.63
N GLU A 23 -4.56 -5.48 17.76
CA GLU A 23 -5.56 -5.72 18.80
C GLU A 23 -6.98 -5.48 18.31
N LEU A 24 -7.18 -4.47 17.46
CA LEU A 24 -8.48 -4.12 16.91
C LEU A 24 -8.89 -4.96 15.69
N GLY A 25 -8.00 -5.80 15.19
CA GLY A 25 -8.29 -6.70 14.08
C GLY A 25 -8.02 -6.11 12.69
N TYR A 26 -7.20 -5.09 12.62
CA TYR A 26 -6.79 -4.47 11.35
C TYR A 26 -5.31 -4.70 11.10
N PHE A 27 -4.90 -4.60 9.84
CA PHE A 27 -3.48 -4.54 9.52
C PHE A 27 -3.16 -3.22 8.81
N ILE A 28 -1.91 -2.82 8.90
CA ILE A 28 -1.44 -1.58 8.29
C ILE A 28 -0.99 -1.88 6.86
N TRP A 29 -1.68 -1.27 5.89
CA TRP A 29 -1.29 -1.39 4.49
C TRP A 29 -0.06 -0.54 4.19
N ASP A 30 -0.09 0.72 4.64
CA ASP A 30 1.01 1.66 4.41
C ASP A 30 0.94 2.80 5.42
N ILE A 31 2.06 3.51 5.56
CA ILE A 31 2.16 4.75 6.33
C ILE A 31 2.93 5.74 5.47
N SER A 32 2.43 6.97 5.36
CA SER A 32 3.16 8.03 4.69
C SER A 32 3.23 9.26 5.60
N PHE A 33 4.36 9.97 5.53
CA PHE A 33 4.58 11.22 6.24
C PHE A 33 5.16 12.21 5.24
N GLU A 34 4.34 13.12 4.76
CA GLU A 34 4.69 14.00 3.67
C GLU A 34 4.24 15.43 3.92
N LYS A 35 5.03 16.38 3.46
CA LYS A 35 4.68 17.79 3.48
C LYS A 35 3.93 18.15 2.20
N GLU A 36 2.74 18.71 2.37
CA GLU A 36 1.93 19.20 1.26
C GLU A 36 1.63 20.67 1.52
N GLY A 37 2.19 21.56 0.70
CA GLY A 37 2.13 22.99 0.95
C GLY A 37 2.89 23.35 2.23
N ALA A 38 2.21 23.99 3.17
CA ALA A 38 2.78 24.39 4.47
C ALA A 38 2.56 23.36 5.58
N LEU A 39 1.80 22.29 5.32
CA LEU A 39 1.37 21.32 6.33
C LEU A 39 2.00 19.95 6.11
N TRP A 40 2.28 19.27 7.21
CA TRP A 40 2.70 17.87 7.20
C TRP A 40 1.50 16.98 7.44
N TYR A 41 1.43 15.86 6.69
CA TYR A 41 0.37 14.87 6.82
C TYR A 41 0.97 13.51 7.17
N LEU A 42 0.48 12.95 8.26
CA LEU A 42 0.76 11.56 8.62
C LEU A 42 -0.47 10.75 8.26
N ARG A 43 -0.33 9.85 7.30
CA ARG A 43 -1.42 9.00 6.84
C ARG A 43 -1.14 7.57 7.19
N VAL A 44 -2.10 6.94 7.86
CA VAL A 44 -2.07 5.52 8.19
C VAL A 44 -3.17 4.84 7.39
N PHE A 45 -2.77 3.94 6.49
CA PHE A 45 -3.72 3.19 5.67
C PHE A 45 -3.93 1.83 6.29
N ILE A 46 -5.15 1.55 6.70
CA ILE A 46 -5.52 0.28 7.33
C ILE A 46 -6.35 -0.58 6.38
N ASP A 47 -6.36 -1.89 6.63
CA ASP A 47 -7.12 -2.84 5.85
C ASP A 47 -7.53 -4.04 6.71
N ARG A 48 -8.49 -4.80 6.23
CA ARG A 48 -8.87 -6.12 6.74
C ARG A 48 -9.63 -6.87 5.65
N ASP A 49 -9.77 -8.18 5.80
CA ASP A 49 -10.37 -9.03 4.77
C ASP A 49 -11.81 -8.64 4.41
N GLU A 50 -12.58 -8.18 5.39
CA GLU A 50 -13.98 -7.76 5.20
C GLU A 50 -14.13 -6.35 4.61
N GLY A 51 -13.01 -5.65 4.40
CA GLY A 51 -13.01 -4.27 3.96
C GLY A 51 -13.08 -3.27 5.11
N ILE A 52 -12.94 -2.00 4.79
CA ILE A 52 -12.84 -0.89 5.75
C ILE A 52 -14.00 0.07 5.54
N THR A 53 -14.66 0.46 6.64
CA THR A 53 -15.70 1.49 6.66
C THR A 53 -15.17 2.78 7.28
N ILE A 54 -15.94 3.86 7.18
CA ILE A 54 -15.62 5.13 7.85
C ILE A 54 -15.55 4.93 9.37
N ASN A 55 -16.47 4.13 9.93
CA ASN A 55 -16.48 3.83 11.36
C ASN A 55 -15.21 3.09 11.79
N ASP A 56 -14.67 2.22 10.96
CA ASP A 56 -13.41 1.53 11.22
C ASP A 56 -12.26 2.54 11.34
N CYS A 57 -12.22 3.51 10.44
CA CYS A 57 -11.19 4.56 10.48
C CYS A 57 -11.30 5.39 11.76
N GLU A 58 -12.52 5.74 12.17
CA GLU A 58 -12.76 6.49 13.42
C GLU A 58 -12.33 5.68 14.65
N THR A 59 -12.65 4.39 14.67
CA THR A 59 -12.28 3.47 15.75
C THR A 59 -10.76 3.42 15.95
N VAL A 60 -10.00 3.45 14.87
CA VAL A 60 -8.53 3.38 14.90
C VAL A 60 -7.91 4.73 15.21
N THR A 61 -8.50 5.82 14.73
CA THR A 61 -7.91 7.16 14.82
C THR A 61 -7.60 7.57 16.26
N ARG A 62 -8.52 7.39 17.19
CA ARG A 62 -8.35 7.88 18.57
C ARG A 62 -7.22 7.19 19.32
N PRO A 63 -7.17 5.85 19.37
CA PRO A 63 -6.04 5.16 20.02
C PRO A 63 -4.69 5.49 19.35
N VAL A 64 -4.67 5.64 18.03
CA VAL A 64 -3.44 6.02 17.30
C VAL A 64 -3.02 7.43 17.69
N SER A 65 -3.94 8.37 17.71
CA SER A 65 -3.65 9.76 18.12
C SER A 65 -3.09 9.79 19.55
N ASP A 66 -3.71 9.04 20.46
CA ASP A 66 -3.29 8.99 21.87
C ASP A 66 -1.87 8.44 22.03
N ILE A 67 -1.52 7.36 21.33
CA ILE A 67 -0.18 6.77 21.43
C ILE A 67 0.88 7.68 20.80
N LEU A 68 0.54 8.37 19.73
CA LEU A 68 1.45 9.32 19.10
C LEU A 68 1.68 10.55 19.97
N ASP A 69 0.64 11.04 20.66
CA ASP A 69 0.78 12.14 21.60
C ASP A 69 1.65 11.74 22.80
N GLU A 70 1.49 10.53 23.30
CA GLU A 70 2.26 10.01 24.42
C GLU A 70 3.75 9.88 24.12
N HIS A 71 4.10 9.34 22.98
CA HIS A 71 5.49 9.06 22.59
C HIS A 71 6.15 10.18 21.78
N ASP A 72 5.35 11.06 21.19
CA ASP A 72 5.79 12.25 20.43
C ASP A 72 6.95 11.94 19.44
N PRO A 73 6.78 10.97 18.53
CA PRO A 73 7.86 10.55 17.65
C PRO A 73 8.19 11.52 16.52
N ILE A 74 7.33 12.52 16.30
CA ILE A 74 7.43 13.47 15.19
C ILE A 74 7.61 14.88 15.76
N SER A 75 8.69 15.56 15.37
CA SER A 75 9.00 16.89 15.85
C SER A 75 8.17 18.00 15.20
N GLN A 76 7.70 17.80 13.98
CA GLN A 76 6.88 18.76 13.25
C GLN A 76 5.42 18.67 13.71
N SER A 77 4.69 19.78 13.61
CA SER A 77 3.23 19.74 13.70
C SER A 77 2.69 19.01 12.46
N TYR A 78 1.71 18.16 12.64
CA TYR A 78 1.15 17.36 11.54
C TYR A 78 -0.33 17.12 11.72
N ILE A 79 -0.97 16.75 10.60
CA ILE A 79 -2.38 16.33 10.58
C ILE A 79 -2.38 14.81 10.44
N LEU A 80 -3.06 14.12 11.35
CA LEU A 80 -3.22 12.67 11.29
C LEU A 80 -4.46 12.32 10.49
N GLU A 81 -4.30 11.46 9.51
CA GLU A 81 -5.40 10.88 8.75
C GLU A 81 -5.28 9.36 8.78
N VAL A 82 -6.38 8.68 9.14
CA VAL A 82 -6.48 7.22 9.08
C VAL A 82 -7.50 6.89 8.00
N GLY A 83 -7.13 6.06 7.06
CA GLY A 83 -7.99 5.73 5.94
C GLY A 83 -7.78 4.33 5.41
N SER A 84 -8.60 3.96 4.44
CA SER A 84 -8.48 2.72 3.68
C SER A 84 -7.54 2.94 2.49
N ALA A 85 -6.82 1.88 2.10
CA ALA A 85 -6.01 1.92 0.88
C ALA A 85 -6.85 1.94 -0.40
N GLY A 86 -8.16 1.66 -0.30
CA GLY A 86 -9.07 1.62 -1.43
C GLY A 86 -9.15 0.25 -2.09
N LEU A 87 -10.13 0.08 -2.99
CA LEU A 87 -10.35 -1.19 -3.69
C LEU A 87 -9.27 -1.45 -4.75
N GLU A 88 -8.88 -0.42 -5.49
CA GLU A 88 -7.82 -0.49 -6.49
C GLU A 88 -6.51 0.08 -5.92
N ARG A 89 -6.09 -0.44 -4.78
CA ARG A 89 -4.91 0.03 -4.08
C ARG A 89 -3.63 -0.23 -4.85
N GLU A 90 -2.68 0.68 -4.70
CA GLU A 90 -1.37 0.56 -5.32
C GLU A 90 -0.48 -0.37 -4.48
N LEU A 91 0.21 -1.30 -5.16
CA LEU A 91 1.20 -2.17 -4.55
C LEU A 91 2.55 -1.46 -4.61
N VAL A 92 3.05 -1.01 -3.47
CA VAL A 92 4.29 -0.20 -3.42
C VAL A 92 5.40 -0.85 -2.59
N LYS A 93 5.06 -1.71 -1.63
CA LYS A 93 6.05 -2.41 -0.79
C LYS A 93 6.16 -3.87 -1.22
N GLU A 94 7.31 -4.50 -0.95
CA GLU A 94 7.48 -5.94 -1.22
C GLU A 94 6.38 -6.78 -0.57
N GLU A 95 5.99 -6.43 0.66
CA GLU A 95 4.91 -7.11 1.38
C GLU A 95 3.58 -7.08 0.62
N HIS A 96 3.31 -5.99 -0.11
CA HIS A 96 2.10 -5.88 -0.93
C HIS A 96 2.08 -6.94 -2.03
N PHE A 97 3.22 -7.14 -2.70
CA PHE A 97 3.34 -8.15 -3.75
C PHE A 97 3.22 -9.56 -3.16
N GLU A 98 3.80 -9.78 -1.99
CA GLU A 98 3.71 -11.07 -1.32
C GLU A 98 2.27 -11.45 -0.98
N VAL A 99 1.52 -10.54 -0.36
CA VAL A 99 0.13 -10.83 0.04
C VAL A 99 -0.85 -10.86 -1.15
N CYS A 100 -0.50 -10.23 -2.27
CA CYS A 100 -1.35 -10.17 -3.46
C CYS A 100 -1.02 -11.23 -4.51
N ILE A 101 -0.13 -12.18 -4.23
CA ILE A 101 0.09 -13.31 -5.14
C ILE A 101 -1.20 -14.09 -5.28
N GLY A 102 -1.62 -14.32 -6.53
CA GLY A 102 -2.89 -14.96 -6.87
C GLY A 102 -4.00 -13.97 -7.17
N ASP A 103 -3.79 -12.69 -6.91
CA ASP A 103 -4.78 -11.64 -7.17
C ASP A 103 -4.59 -11.03 -8.56
N GLU A 104 -5.68 -10.52 -9.12
CA GLU A 104 -5.65 -9.81 -10.39
C GLU A 104 -5.11 -8.41 -10.18
N VAL A 105 -4.14 -8.01 -10.99
CA VAL A 105 -3.48 -6.71 -10.90
C VAL A 105 -3.44 -6.03 -12.27
N LYS A 106 -3.37 -4.71 -12.22
CA LYS A 106 -3.12 -3.86 -13.41
C LYS A 106 -1.69 -3.35 -13.30
N VAL A 107 -0.90 -3.57 -14.34
CA VAL A 107 0.48 -3.09 -14.42
C VAL A 107 0.53 -1.97 -15.45
N HIS A 108 0.98 -0.79 -15.03
CA HIS A 108 1.17 0.34 -15.94
C HIS A 108 2.67 0.55 -16.17
N PHE A 109 3.08 0.57 -17.43
CA PHE A 109 4.48 0.70 -17.80
C PHE A 109 4.89 2.15 -18.00
N ILE A 110 6.16 2.45 -17.74
CA ILE A 110 6.73 3.77 -18.03
C ILE A 110 6.71 4.02 -19.53
N ARG A 111 7.06 2.99 -20.31
CA ARG A 111 7.00 2.99 -21.78
C ARG A 111 6.32 1.73 -22.23
N ALA A 112 5.69 1.76 -23.40
CA ALA A 112 5.01 0.59 -23.93
C ALA A 112 5.94 -0.63 -23.96
N VAL A 113 5.44 -1.78 -23.49
CA VAL A 113 6.11 -3.07 -23.54
C VAL A 113 5.28 -3.97 -24.44
N ASP A 114 5.88 -4.53 -25.49
CA ASP A 114 5.19 -5.31 -26.52
C ASP A 114 3.98 -4.56 -27.11
N GLY A 115 4.14 -3.24 -27.28
CA GLY A 115 3.10 -2.39 -27.84
C GLY A 115 1.99 -1.99 -26.87
N LYS A 116 2.08 -2.38 -25.61
CA LYS A 116 1.04 -2.11 -24.58
C LYS A 116 1.58 -1.21 -23.48
N LYS A 117 0.78 -0.21 -23.10
CA LYS A 117 1.07 0.70 -22.00
C LYS A 117 0.65 0.13 -20.65
N GLU A 118 -0.34 -0.74 -20.67
CA GLU A 118 -0.93 -1.40 -19.48
C GLU A 118 -1.30 -2.83 -19.80
N ILE A 119 -1.19 -3.71 -18.80
CA ILE A 119 -1.70 -5.07 -18.86
C ILE A 119 -2.47 -5.37 -17.59
N VAL A 120 -3.37 -6.35 -17.66
CA VAL A 120 -4.12 -6.89 -16.54
C VAL A 120 -3.89 -8.40 -16.52
N GLY A 121 -3.62 -8.96 -15.36
CA GLY A 121 -3.44 -10.39 -15.19
C GLY A 121 -3.23 -10.75 -13.73
N ILE A 122 -2.97 -12.03 -13.48
CA ILE A 122 -2.77 -12.56 -12.13
C ILE A 122 -1.30 -12.43 -11.75
N LEU A 123 -1.04 -11.83 -10.61
CA LEU A 123 0.31 -11.77 -10.05
C LEU A 123 0.68 -13.17 -9.58
N SER A 124 1.61 -13.82 -10.26
CA SER A 124 2.00 -15.20 -9.94
C SER A 124 3.25 -15.26 -9.05
N SER A 125 4.18 -14.35 -9.22
CA SER A 125 5.39 -14.26 -8.38
C SER A 125 6.05 -12.91 -8.52
N TYR A 126 6.99 -12.63 -7.62
CA TYR A 126 7.81 -11.44 -7.69
C TYR A 126 9.21 -11.72 -7.10
N ASP A 127 10.17 -10.90 -7.49
CA ASP A 127 11.46 -10.79 -6.81
C ASP A 127 11.87 -9.30 -6.80
N LYS A 128 13.08 -9.00 -6.40
CA LYS A 128 13.54 -7.60 -6.30
C LYS A 128 13.68 -6.88 -7.63
N GLU A 129 13.74 -7.63 -8.72
CA GLU A 129 14.00 -7.09 -10.07
C GLU A 129 12.82 -7.21 -11.02
N SER A 130 11.91 -8.16 -10.78
CA SER A 130 10.84 -8.46 -11.71
C SER A 130 9.58 -9.01 -11.04
N ILE A 131 8.49 -8.97 -11.80
CA ILE A 131 7.23 -9.63 -11.43
C ILE A 131 6.81 -10.54 -12.57
N SER A 132 6.08 -11.60 -12.24
CA SER A 132 5.51 -12.52 -13.21
C SER A 132 3.99 -12.41 -13.21
N ILE A 133 3.41 -12.21 -14.37
CA ILE A 133 1.97 -12.04 -14.57
C ILE A 133 1.46 -13.19 -15.45
N ALA A 134 0.40 -13.88 -15.00
CA ALA A 134 -0.27 -14.91 -15.78
C ALA A 134 -1.44 -14.27 -16.54
N ASP A 135 -1.54 -14.59 -17.83
CA ASP A 135 -2.63 -14.11 -18.68
C ASP A 135 -3.87 -15.03 -18.57
N GLU A 136 -4.90 -14.73 -19.37
CA GLU A 136 -6.16 -15.51 -19.41
C GLU A 136 -5.94 -16.98 -19.74
N ASN A 137 -4.89 -17.31 -20.47
CA ASN A 137 -4.57 -18.67 -20.86
C ASN A 137 -3.64 -19.38 -19.86
N GLY A 138 -3.29 -18.70 -18.75
CA GLY A 138 -2.38 -19.23 -17.76
C GLY A 138 -0.91 -19.11 -18.16
N GLU A 139 -0.63 -18.45 -19.26
CA GLU A 139 0.73 -18.21 -19.74
C GLU A 139 1.39 -17.13 -18.91
N GLN A 140 2.55 -17.44 -18.33
CA GLN A 140 3.26 -16.50 -17.47
C GLN A 140 4.30 -15.72 -18.27
N LYS A 141 4.37 -14.43 -17.98
CA LYS A 141 5.37 -13.55 -18.55
C LYS A 141 5.99 -12.69 -17.46
N GLN A 142 7.31 -12.52 -17.53
CA GLN A 142 8.09 -11.77 -16.58
C GLN A 142 8.30 -10.34 -17.06
N TYR A 143 8.17 -9.38 -16.16
CA TYR A 143 8.36 -7.97 -16.46
C TYR A 143 9.34 -7.36 -15.45
N LEU A 144 10.25 -6.53 -15.93
CA LEU A 144 11.21 -5.85 -15.08
C LEU A 144 10.54 -4.72 -14.32
N ILE A 145 10.81 -4.64 -13.02
CA ILE A 145 10.29 -3.56 -12.16
C ILE A 145 10.73 -2.19 -12.68
N SER A 146 11.94 -2.10 -13.25
CA SER A 146 12.45 -0.86 -13.84
C SER A 146 11.62 -0.34 -15.03
N ASP A 147 10.84 -1.19 -15.68
CA ASP A 147 9.95 -0.82 -16.78
C ASP A 147 8.56 -0.42 -16.31
N ILE A 148 8.26 -0.61 -15.05
CA ILE A 148 6.92 -0.42 -14.47
C ILE A 148 6.81 0.95 -13.80
N ALA A 149 5.72 1.68 -14.08
CA ALA A 149 5.39 2.92 -13.39
C ALA A 149 4.68 2.63 -12.07
N TYR A 150 3.64 1.79 -12.10
CA TYR A 150 2.93 1.36 -10.89
C TYR A 150 2.17 0.06 -11.14
N VAL A 151 1.81 -0.60 -10.04
CA VAL A 151 0.95 -1.80 -10.03
C VAL A 151 -0.19 -1.54 -9.05
N LYS A 152 -1.42 -1.84 -9.47
CA LYS A 152 -2.61 -1.71 -8.63
C LYS A 152 -3.40 -3.02 -8.63
N LEU A 153 -4.10 -3.29 -7.55
CA LEU A 153 -5.12 -4.34 -7.58
C LEU A 153 -6.17 -3.94 -8.62
N TYR A 154 -6.60 -4.90 -9.40
CA TYR A 154 -7.61 -4.69 -10.43
C TYR A 154 -8.95 -5.26 -9.96
N MET A 155 -9.99 -4.43 -10.02
CA MET A 155 -11.35 -4.84 -9.69
C MET A 155 -12.23 -4.64 -10.92
N ASP A 156 -12.95 -5.68 -11.29
CA ASP A 156 -13.94 -5.60 -12.36
C ASP A 156 -15.30 -5.29 -11.73
N PHE A 157 -15.84 -4.12 -12.08
CA PHE A 157 -17.10 -3.63 -11.50
C PHE A 157 -18.32 -3.90 -12.39
N GLU A 158 -18.26 -4.88 -13.24
CA GLU A 158 -19.41 -5.25 -14.07
C GLU A 158 -20.59 -5.78 -13.26
#